data_82f1009f2865ce954136a72717ba6637
#
_entry.id   82f1009f2865ce954136a72717ba6637
#
_cell.length_a   1.000
_cell.length_b   1.000
_cell.length_c   1.000
_cell.angle_alpha   90.00
_cell.angle_beta   90.00
_cell.angle_gamma   90.00
#
_symmetry.space_group_name_H-M   'P 1'
#
loop_
_entity.id
_entity.type
_entity.pdbx_description
1 polymer ?
#
loop_
_entity_poly.entity_id
_entity_poly.type
_entity_poly.pdbx_seq_one_letter_code
_entity_poly.pdbx_strand_id
1 'polypeptide(L)'
;MRGQALARYTFTAVGRLALKNRAAIIFCARGGMSAKLIVWCNTKSPVCNAGINWQRNRLVRAARAGLIEFRDINLEPDALMRFGAGLEDVRRRLHALDSAGRLYVGADCAIAIWLATPGQTWLGRLLSLPVINTIARIGYDRFADLLYAWNRRSGHW
;
A
#
# COMPACT_ATOMS: atom_id res chain seq x y z
N MET A 1 -45.90 6.52 0.93
CA MET A 1 -45.02 6.73 2.10
C MET A 1 -43.84 5.77 2.00
N ARG A 2 -42.75 6.21 1.38
CA ARG A 2 -41.46 5.51 1.33
C ARG A 2 -40.43 6.53 1.79
N GLY A 3 -40.00 6.41 3.01
CA GLY A 3 -39.03 7.32 3.67
C GLY A 3 -37.87 6.57 4.27
N GLN A 4 -36.73 6.85 3.73
CA GLN A 4 -35.46 7.05 4.42
C GLN A 4 -34.93 5.92 5.33
N ALA A 5 -34.11 5.06 4.76
CA ALA A 5 -33.05 4.34 5.46
C ALA A 5 -31.71 4.63 4.75
N LEU A 6 -31.27 5.88 4.81
CA LEU A 6 -29.95 6.32 4.35
C LEU A 6 -29.15 6.78 5.55
N ALA A 7 -27.89 6.38 5.58
CA ALA A 7 -26.80 6.99 6.33
C ALA A 7 -26.67 6.67 7.83
N ARG A 8 -26.27 5.45 8.17
CA ARG A 8 -25.50 5.18 9.41
C ARG A 8 -24.32 4.20 9.20
N TYR A 9 -23.63 4.32 8.08
CA TYR A 9 -22.49 3.45 7.73
C TYR A 9 -21.17 4.22 7.66
N THR A 10 -20.78 5.04 8.62
CA THR A 10 -19.61 5.86 8.32
C THR A 10 -18.55 6.01 9.38
N PHE A 11 -18.72 5.67 10.63
CA PHE A 11 -17.63 6.03 11.59
C PHE A 11 -16.98 4.86 12.32
N THR A 12 -17.65 3.75 12.50
CA THR A 12 -17.15 2.63 13.31
C THR A 12 -16.28 1.62 12.55
N ALA A 13 -16.46 1.48 11.23
CA ALA A 13 -15.72 0.53 10.41
C ALA A 13 -14.30 1.03 10.10
N VAL A 14 -14.15 2.32 9.79
CA VAL A 14 -12.85 2.94 9.49
C VAL A 14 -11.94 2.95 10.72
N GLY A 15 -12.48 3.24 11.90
CA GLY A 15 -11.71 3.23 13.15
C GLY A 15 -11.19 1.84 13.54
N ARG A 16 -11.99 0.78 13.34
CA ARG A 16 -11.58 -0.59 13.62
C ARG A 16 -10.57 -1.14 12.61
N LEU A 17 -10.66 -0.73 11.35
CA LEU A 17 -9.67 -1.12 10.32
C LEU A 17 -8.31 -0.45 10.59
N ALA A 18 -8.31 0.82 11.00
CA ALA A 18 -7.09 1.56 11.35
C ALA A 18 -6.38 0.97 12.58
N LEU A 19 -7.13 0.50 13.59
CA LEU A 19 -6.56 -0.15 14.78
C LEU A 19 -6.01 -1.54 14.50
N LYS A 20 -6.66 -2.33 13.63
CA LYS A 20 -6.15 -3.64 13.19
C LYS A 20 -4.85 -3.50 12.39
N ASN A 21 -4.74 -2.47 11.53
CA ASN A 21 -3.52 -2.22 10.77
C ASN A 21 -2.35 -1.76 11.65
N ARG A 22 -2.60 -1.02 12.74
CA ARG A 22 -1.56 -0.63 13.71
C ARG A 22 -0.90 -1.84 14.39
N ALA A 23 -1.71 -2.78 14.85
CA ALA A 23 -1.21 -4.02 15.45
C ALA A 23 -0.40 -4.87 14.45
N ALA A 24 -0.80 -4.89 13.18
CA ALA A 24 -0.12 -5.61 12.11
C ALA A 24 1.26 -5.04 11.77
N ILE A 25 1.40 -3.70 11.74
CA ILE A 25 2.69 -3.04 11.47
C ILE A 25 3.67 -3.29 12.63
N ILE A 26 3.20 -3.25 13.89
CA ILE A 26 4.02 -3.52 15.07
C ILE A 26 4.44 -5.00 15.10
N PHE A 27 3.58 -5.92 14.68
CA PHE A 27 3.89 -7.36 14.62
C PHE A 27 4.95 -7.68 13.55
N CYS A 28 4.89 -7.04 12.37
CA CYS A 28 5.93 -7.16 11.33
C CYS A 28 7.30 -6.66 11.79
N ALA A 29 7.34 -5.69 12.70
CA ALA A 29 8.60 -5.18 13.25
C ALA A 29 9.28 -6.15 14.24
N ARG A 30 8.55 -7.14 14.76
CA ARG A 30 9.05 -8.10 15.79
C ARG A 30 9.33 -9.52 15.26
N GLY A 31 8.78 -9.89 14.11
CA GLY A 31 8.99 -11.22 13.53
C GLY A 31 9.79 -11.13 12.24
N GLY A 32 10.90 -11.86 12.10
CA GLY A 32 11.69 -11.93 10.87
C GLY A 32 10.78 -12.30 9.70
N MET A 33 10.59 -11.35 8.76
CA MET A 33 9.70 -11.53 7.61
C MET A 33 10.31 -12.50 6.61
N SER A 34 9.90 -13.76 6.71
CA SER A 34 10.02 -14.75 5.63
C SER A 34 8.78 -14.74 4.72
N ALA A 35 7.81 -13.86 4.95
CA ALA A 35 6.53 -13.84 4.25
C ALA A 35 6.60 -13.04 2.95
N LYS A 36 6.23 -13.67 1.84
CA LYS A 36 6.12 -13.02 0.53
C LYS A 36 5.06 -11.90 0.59
N LEU A 37 5.47 -10.69 0.22
CA LEU A 37 4.60 -9.54 0.06
C LEU A 37 4.29 -9.38 -1.43
N ILE A 38 3.01 -9.32 -1.80
CA ILE A 38 2.58 -9.05 -3.18
C ILE A 38 2.12 -7.60 -3.24
N VAL A 39 2.71 -6.81 -4.12
CA VAL A 39 2.44 -5.37 -4.27
C VAL A 39 1.84 -5.11 -5.65
N TRP A 40 0.63 -4.54 -5.69
CA TRP A 40 0.01 -4.07 -6.91
C TRP A 40 0.26 -2.58 -7.10
N CYS A 41 0.69 -2.21 -8.29
CA CYS A 41 1.03 -0.85 -8.66
C CYS A 41 0.56 -0.54 -10.09
N ASN A 42 0.43 0.74 -10.41
CA ASN A 42 0.18 1.19 -11.77
C ASN A 42 1.52 1.40 -12.50
N THR A 43 1.93 0.43 -13.34
CA THR A 43 3.19 0.52 -14.09
C THR A 43 3.15 1.55 -15.23
N LYS A 44 1.96 1.97 -15.66
CA LYS A 44 1.79 3.05 -16.65
C LYS A 44 2.10 4.44 -16.07
N SER A 45 2.08 4.60 -14.73
CA SER A 45 2.54 5.82 -14.07
C SER A 45 4.06 5.88 -14.06
N PRO A 46 4.71 6.88 -14.68
CA PRO A 46 6.18 6.98 -14.72
C PRO A 46 6.81 7.01 -13.32
N VAL A 47 6.19 7.73 -12.38
CA VAL A 47 6.68 7.85 -11.00
C VAL A 47 6.57 6.53 -10.25
N CYS A 48 5.41 5.86 -10.35
CA CYS A 48 5.22 4.54 -9.73
C CYS A 48 6.21 3.52 -10.31
N ASN A 49 6.34 3.48 -11.63
CA ASN A 49 7.26 2.55 -12.31
C ASN A 49 8.72 2.79 -11.91
N ALA A 50 9.17 4.05 -11.85
CA ALA A 50 10.52 4.38 -11.39
C ALA A 50 10.77 3.93 -9.95
N GLY A 51 9.84 4.20 -9.02
CA GLY A 51 9.92 3.77 -7.63
C GLY A 51 9.99 2.26 -7.47
N ILE A 52 9.15 1.52 -8.20
CA ILE A 52 9.12 0.05 -8.19
C ILE A 52 10.44 -0.54 -8.75
N ASN A 53 10.93 -0.02 -9.87
CA ASN A 53 12.19 -0.48 -10.46
C ASN A 53 13.38 -0.22 -9.53
N TRP A 54 13.41 0.92 -8.87
CA TRP A 54 14.43 1.21 -7.87
C TRP A 54 14.39 0.20 -6.69
N GLN A 55 13.19 -0.14 -6.22
CA GLN A 55 13.00 -1.12 -5.16
C GLN A 55 13.40 -2.53 -5.59
N ARG A 56 13.00 -2.96 -6.80
CA ARG A 56 13.41 -4.24 -7.40
C ARG A 56 14.93 -4.37 -7.45
N ASN A 57 15.63 -3.33 -7.93
CA ASN A 57 17.09 -3.32 -8.02
C ASN A 57 17.77 -3.44 -6.66
N ARG A 58 17.19 -2.88 -5.59
CA ARG A 58 17.71 -3.05 -4.23
C ARG A 58 17.52 -4.47 -3.73
N LEU A 59 16.37 -5.07 -3.96
CA LEU A 59 16.08 -6.46 -3.55
C LEU A 59 16.97 -7.46 -4.28
N VAL A 60 17.20 -7.26 -5.57
CA VAL A 60 18.13 -8.11 -6.37
C VAL A 60 19.55 -8.01 -5.81
N ARG A 61 20.06 -6.81 -5.56
CA ARG A 61 21.40 -6.60 -4.99
C ARG A 61 21.56 -7.19 -3.60
N ALA A 62 20.48 -7.26 -2.83
CA ALA A 62 20.50 -7.87 -1.50
C ALA A 62 20.24 -9.40 -1.52
N ALA A 63 20.17 -10.03 -2.70
CA ALA A 63 19.77 -11.44 -2.90
C ALA A 63 18.41 -11.78 -2.25
N ARG A 64 17.47 -10.84 -2.27
CA ARG A 64 16.14 -10.92 -1.63
C ARG A 64 15.00 -10.69 -2.61
N ALA A 65 15.23 -10.91 -3.91
CA ALA A 65 14.23 -10.66 -4.97
C ALA A 65 12.88 -11.37 -4.74
N GLY A 66 12.88 -12.55 -4.11
CA GLY A 66 11.66 -13.32 -3.85
C GLY A 66 10.83 -12.84 -2.64
N LEU A 67 11.30 -11.87 -1.84
CA LEU A 67 10.54 -11.39 -0.67
C LEU A 67 9.36 -10.51 -1.06
N ILE A 68 9.47 -9.76 -2.15
CA ILE A 68 8.42 -8.86 -2.65
C ILE A 68 8.17 -9.18 -4.12
N GLU A 69 6.92 -9.45 -4.45
CA GLU A 69 6.44 -9.59 -5.82
C GLU A 69 5.68 -8.34 -6.23
N PHE A 70 6.10 -7.69 -7.31
CA PHE A 70 5.42 -6.52 -7.85
C PHE A 70 4.60 -6.93 -9.06
N ARG A 71 3.30 -6.63 -9.03
CA ARG A 71 2.31 -6.91 -10.08
C ARG A 71 1.72 -5.62 -10.65
N ASP A 72 1.39 -5.64 -11.93
CA ASP A 72 0.71 -4.53 -12.57
C ASP A 72 -0.81 -4.71 -12.44
N ILE A 73 -1.46 -3.75 -11.79
CA ILE A 73 -2.93 -3.77 -11.65
C ILE A 73 -3.65 -3.63 -12.99
N ASN A 74 -3.00 -3.06 -14.01
CA ASN A 74 -3.61 -2.94 -15.33
C ASN A 74 -3.73 -4.30 -16.05
N LEU A 75 -2.92 -5.28 -15.65
CA LEU A 75 -2.99 -6.66 -16.15
C LEU A 75 -3.93 -7.54 -15.31
N GLU A 76 -4.14 -7.17 -14.03
CA GLU A 76 -4.96 -7.91 -13.08
C GLU A 76 -5.99 -6.99 -12.40
N PRO A 77 -6.93 -6.35 -13.16
CA PRO A 77 -7.79 -5.28 -12.63
C PRO A 77 -8.69 -5.72 -11.48
N ASP A 78 -9.03 -7.00 -11.41
CA ASP A 78 -9.93 -7.58 -10.41
C ASP A 78 -9.20 -8.24 -9.23
N ALA A 79 -7.85 -8.22 -9.21
CA ALA A 79 -7.03 -8.95 -8.23
C ALA A 79 -7.39 -8.66 -6.77
N LEU A 80 -7.82 -7.44 -6.47
CA LEU A 80 -8.14 -6.98 -5.12
C LEU A 80 -9.63 -6.76 -4.86
N MET A 81 -10.52 -7.08 -5.81
CA MET A 81 -11.96 -6.91 -5.67
C MET A 81 -12.52 -7.61 -4.42
N ARG A 82 -12.04 -8.81 -4.11
CA ARG A 82 -12.43 -9.55 -2.89
C ARG A 82 -12.06 -8.85 -1.59
N PHE A 83 -11.15 -7.87 -1.63
CA PHE A 83 -10.73 -7.05 -0.49
C PHE A 83 -11.38 -5.66 -0.51
N GLY A 84 -12.30 -5.41 -1.45
CA GLY A 84 -13.01 -4.14 -1.59
C GLY A 84 -12.21 -3.04 -2.29
N ALA A 85 -11.12 -3.39 -2.99
CA ALA A 85 -10.33 -2.44 -3.77
C ALA A 85 -10.43 -2.77 -5.27
N GLY A 86 -10.89 -1.81 -6.06
CA GLY A 86 -10.98 -1.90 -7.51
C GLY A 86 -9.75 -1.30 -8.21
N LEU A 87 -9.77 -1.36 -9.54
CA LEU A 87 -8.69 -0.83 -10.40
C LEU A 87 -8.33 0.62 -10.08
N GLU A 88 -9.30 1.50 -9.91
CA GLU A 88 -9.07 2.93 -9.65
C GLU A 88 -8.50 3.19 -8.25
N ASP A 89 -8.84 2.36 -7.26
CA ASP A 89 -8.25 2.46 -5.91
C ASP A 89 -6.75 2.16 -5.95
N VAL A 90 -6.34 1.14 -6.72
CA VAL A 90 -4.94 0.76 -6.86
C VAL A 90 -4.17 1.75 -7.75
N ARG A 91 -4.80 2.33 -8.76
CA ARG A 91 -4.21 3.42 -9.55
C ARG A 91 -3.94 4.66 -8.72
N ARG A 92 -4.78 4.91 -7.73
CA ARG A 92 -4.67 6.06 -6.83
C ARG A 92 -3.66 5.83 -5.72
N ARG A 93 -3.58 4.61 -5.15
CA ARG A 93 -2.70 4.27 -4.02
C ARG A 93 -2.09 2.90 -4.21
N LEU A 94 -0.87 2.71 -3.71
CA LEU A 94 -0.25 1.38 -3.67
C LEU A 94 -1.02 0.45 -2.74
N HIS A 95 -1.15 -0.80 -3.14
CA HIS A 95 -1.76 -1.87 -2.35
C HIS A 95 -0.80 -3.04 -2.23
N ALA A 96 -0.72 -3.64 -1.05
CA ALA A 96 0.06 -4.85 -0.83
C ALA A 96 -0.72 -5.85 0.01
N LEU A 97 -0.49 -7.14 -0.26
CA LEU A 97 -1.06 -8.26 0.47
C LEU A 97 0.06 -9.12 1.03
N ASP A 98 0.01 -9.42 2.33
CA ASP A 98 0.95 -10.36 2.93
C ASP A 98 0.44 -11.81 2.83
N SER A 99 1.30 -12.77 3.21
CA SER A 99 0.96 -14.20 3.21
C SER A 99 -0.13 -14.58 4.21
N ALA A 100 -0.43 -13.71 5.18
CA ALA A 100 -1.53 -13.89 6.11
C ALA A 100 -2.87 -13.32 5.59
N GLY A 101 -2.89 -12.79 4.36
CA GLY A 101 -4.07 -12.21 3.73
C GLY A 101 -4.41 -10.80 4.23
N ARG A 102 -3.47 -10.08 4.83
CA ARG A 102 -3.69 -8.69 5.27
C ARG A 102 -3.37 -7.72 4.15
N LEU A 103 -4.29 -6.80 3.92
CA LEU A 103 -4.15 -5.74 2.93
C LEU A 103 -3.54 -4.49 3.56
N TYR A 104 -2.49 -3.98 2.94
CA TYR A 104 -1.83 -2.71 3.25
C TYR A 104 -2.11 -1.72 2.13
N VAL A 105 -2.48 -0.49 2.46
CA VAL A 105 -2.85 0.54 1.48
C VAL A 105 -2.06 1.82 1.72
N GLY A 106 -1.63 2.46 0.65
CA GLY A 106 -1.01 3.78 0.71
C GLY A 106 0.30 3.79 1.48
N ALA A 107 0.43 4.66 2.48
CA ALA A 107 1.62 4.77 3.31
C ALA A 107 1.96 3.46 4.04
N ASP A 108 0.96 2.70 4.49
CA ASP A 108 1.18 1.41 5.15
C ASP A 108 1.78 0.38 4.20
N CYS A 109 1.38 0.41 2.92
CA CYS A 109 2.00 -0.40 1.87
C CYS A 109 3.48 -0.03 1.68
N ALA A 110 3.81 1.27 1.59
CA ALA A 110 5.19 1.73 1.48
C ALA A 110 6.02 1.31 2.69
N ILE A 111 5.48 1.45 3.90
CA ILE A 111 6.14 1.01 5.15
C ILE A 111 6.40 -0.50 5.11
N ALA A 112 5.43 -1.31 4.69
CA ALA A 112 5.58 -2.76 4.58
C ALA A 112 6.69 -3.14 3.59
N ILE A 113 6.79 -2.46 2.46
CA ILE A 113 7.87 -2.63 1.48
C ILE A 113 9.23 -2.33 2.12
N TRP A 114 9.37 -1.19 2.82
CA TRP A 114 10.64 -0.81 3.46
C TRP A 114 11.03 -1.74 4.60
N LEU A 115 10.08 -2.22 5.39
CA LEU A 115 10.33 -3.23 6.42
C LEU A 115 10.86 -4.55 5.83
N ALA A 116 10.38 -4.93 4.65
CA ALA A 116 10.80 -6.13 3.93
C ALA A 116 12.11 -5.95 3.15
N THR A 117 12.56 -4.70 2.92
CA THR A 117 13.73 -4.42 2.09
C THR A 117 14.99 -4.24 2.96
N PRO A 118 16.05 -5.06 2.76
CA PRO A 118 17.33 -4.89 3.48
C PRO A 118 17.92 -3.49 3.30
N GLY A 119 18.40 -2.92 4.40
CA GLY A 119 18.95 -1.56 4.44
C GLY A 119 17.92 -0.43 4.50
N GLN A 120 16.61 -0.75 4.40
CA GLN A 120 15.52 0.22 4.56
C GLN A 120 14.64 -0.06 5.79
N THR A 121 14.88 -1.14 6.50
CA THR A 121 14.09 -1.56 7.68
C THR A 121 14.04 -0.47 8.75
N TRP A 122 15.10 0.31 8.91
CA TRP A 122 15.14 1.43 9.85
C TRP A 122 14.11 2.52 9.50
N LEU A 123 13.96 2.82 8.19
CA LEU A 123 12.98 3.79 7.69
C LEU A 123 11.56 3.28 7.93
N GLY A 124 11.29 1.99 7.62
CA GLY A 124 10.02 1.36 7.92
C GLY A 124 9.67 1.41 9.41
N ARG A 125 10.65 1.15 10.30
CA ARG A 125 10.47 1.25 11.75
C ARG A 125 10.18 2.68 12.21
N LEU A 126 10.92 3.65 11.72
CA LEU A 126 10.70 5.07 12.03
C LEU A 126 9.30 5.52 11.65
N LEU A 127 8.87 5.20 10.42
CA LEU A 127 7.55 5.57 9.92
C LEU A 127 6.40 4.75 10.53
N SER A 128 6.71 3.69 11.27
CA SER A 128 5.73 2.92 12.05
C SER A 128 5.42 3.55 13.42
N LEU A 129 6.20 4.54 13.88
CA LEU A 129 5.92 5.25 15.15
C LEU A 129 4.59 6.01 15.04
N PRO A 130 3.74 5.99 16.09
CA PRO A 130 2.35 6.46 15.98
C PRO A 130 2.18 7.87 15.43
N VAL A 131 2.98 8.82 15.91
CA VAL A 131 2.91 10.22 15.48
C VAL A 131 3.44 10.37 14.05
N ILE A 132 4.60 9.77 13.76
CA ILE A 132 5.25 9.82 12.45
C ILE A 132 4.39 9.11 11.39
N ASN A 133 3.78 7.99 11.74
CA ASN A 133 2.87 7.26 10.87
C ASN A 133 1.66 8.11 10.46
N THR A 134 1.09 8.87 11.39
CA THR A 134 -0.04 9.76 11.09
C THR A 134 0.37 10.83 10.06
N ILE A 135 1.53 11.47 10.28
CA ILE A 135 2.08 12.46 9.34
C ILE A 135 2.40 11.85 7.99
N ALA A 136 3.03 10.66 8.00
CA ALA A 136 3.37 9.93 6.77
C ALA A 136 2.14 9.56 5.94
N ARG A 137 1.04 9.15 6.58
CA ARG A 137 -0.23 8.87 5.89
C ARG A 137 -0.82 10.12 5.25
N ILE A 138 -0.88 11.23 5.98
CA ILE A 138 -1.40 12.49 5.43
C ILE A 138 -0.54 12.95 4.25
N GLY A 139 0.78 12.94 4.40
CA GLY A 139 1.71 13.32 3.33
C GLY A 139 1.60 12.41 2.10
N TYR A 140 1.53 11.09 2.32
CA TYR A 140 1.34 10.11 1.26
C TYR A 140 0.02 10.33 0.53
N ASP A 141 -1.08 10.50 1.25
CA ASP A 141 -2.41 10.67 0.65
C ASP A 141 -2.47 11.91 -0.23
N ARG A 142 -1.91 13.03 0.22
CA ARG A 142 -1.81 14.27 -0.58
C ARG A 142 -0.96 14.07 -1.84
N PHE A 143 0.20 13.44 -1.68
CA PHE A 143 1.07 13.10 -2.81
C PHE A 143 0.37 12.17 -3.81
N ALA A 144 -0.28 11.12 -3.32
CA ALA A 144 -0.98 10.15 -4.14
C ALA A 144 -2.13 10.78 -4.93
N ASP A 145 -2.90 11.68 -4.30
CA ASP A 145 -4.00 12.38 -4.95
C ASP A 145 -3.49 13.33 -6.06
N LEU A 146 -2.39 14.04 -5.81
CA LEU A 146 -1.75 14.89 -6.82
C LEU A 146 -1.20 14.06 -7.99
N LEU A 147 -0.51 12.95 -7.68
CA LEU A 147 0.04 12.05 -8.68
C LEU A 147 -1.07 11.40 -9.52
N TYR A 148 -2.16 10.98 -8.88
CA TYR A 148 -3.33 10.44 -9.57
C TYR A 148 -3.94 11.47 -10.53
N ALA A 149 -4.15 12.71 -10.07
CA ALA A 149 -4.69 13.77 -10.91
C ALA A 149 -3.76 14.09 -12.10
N TRP A 150 -2.45 14.10 -11.87
CA TRP A 150 -1.45 14.30 -12.92
C TRP A 150 -1.46 13.15 -13.94
N ASN A 151 -1.41 11.90 -13.48
CA ASN A 151 -1.47 10.72 -14.36
C ASN A 151 -2.74 10.72 -15.23
N ARG A 152 -3.89 11.08 -14.63
CA ARG A 152 -5.16 11.14 -15.34
C ARG A 152 -5.16 12.22 -16.43
N ARG A 153 -4.58 13.40 -16.16
CA ARG A 153 -4.47 14.49 -17.14
C ARG A 153 -3.49 14.14 -18.27
N SER A 154 -2.44 13.40 -17.96
CA SER A 154 -1.38 13.02 -18.91
C SER A 154 -1.65 11.70 -19.65
N GLY A 155 -2.79 11.04 -19.39
CA GLY A 155 -3.15 9.78 -20.06
C GLY A 155 -2.28 8.57 -19.66
N HIS A 156 -1.68 8.58 -18.48
CA HIS A 156 -0.85 7.49 -17.95
C HIS A 156 -1.69 6.38 -17.27
N TRP A 157 -2.61 5.76 -18.04
CA TRP A 157 -3.49 4.68 -17.59
C TRP A 157 -3.23 3.35 -18.26
#